data_78e508e3a76c54446354e8d6405834f6
#
_entry.id   78e508e3a76c54446354e8d6405834f6
#
_cell.length_a   1.000
_cell.length_b   1.000
_cell.length_c   1.000
_cell.angle_alpha   90.00
_cell.angle_beta   90.00
_cell.angle_gamma   90.00
#
_symmetry.space_group_name_H-M   'P 1'
#
loop_
_entity.id
_entity.type
_entity.pdbx_description
1 polymer ?
#
loop_
_entity_poly.entity_id
_entity_poly.type
_entity_poly.pdbx_seq_one_letter_code
_entity_poly.pdbx_strand_id
1 'polypeptide(L)'
;EPTTALDVTIQAQILTLIRMLQDEMHMAVMFITHDMGVVAEVADRVVVMYRGEKVEEGTAESVFAAPAMPYTRALLAAVPRLGALRGEDAPRKFPIAPDVAGAAEPFAPSATAGSAPGSSAGIAAPARPGPSAAAPGRAPLLQVRGLTTRFDVRSGFFGRVRRRVHAVEQVSFDLAAGETLALVGESGCGKSTTGRSLLRLAETAGGSIVYDGRDITRLSGDDLRLLRRDMQMVFQDPFASLDPRLTVGFSIAEPLYIHGIAGRREAEDRVAWLLGRVGLAPDHARRYPHEFSGGQRQRIAIARALALQPRVIVADEAVSSLDVSIQAQIVNLLLDLQAEFGVSYLFISHDMAVVERVSHRVAVMYLGQIVETGPRRAVFEDPRHPYTRRLMAAVPVADPAKRRRERALSSEEIPSPVRAVGDEPHVAPLTEIAPGHFVATHRVGGAY
;
A
#
# COMPACT_ATOMS: atom_id res chain seq x y z
N GLU A 1 -19.80 1.19 9.07
CA GLU A 1 -18.53 1.83 8.63
C GLU A 1 -18.73 2.60 7.31
N PRO A 2 -19.33 3.79 7.35
CA PRO A 2 -19.69 4.52 6.13
C PRO A 2 -18.50 5.15 5.38
N THR A 3 -17.32 5.14 5.99
CA THR A 3 -16.11 5.75 5.43
C THR A 3 -15.03 4.73 5.04
N THR A 4 -15.25 3.44 5.27
CA THR A 4 -14.35 2.36 4.85
C THR A 4 -14.30 2.30 3.33
N ALA A 5 -13.12 2.25 2.75
CA ALA A 5 -12.86 2.27 1.31
C ALA A 5 -13.14 3.63 0.60
N LEU A 6 -13.33 4.72 1.35
CA LEU A 6 -13.36 6.07 0.77
C LEU A 6 -11.97 6.71 0.82
N ASP A 7 -11.66 7.50 -0.21
CA ASP A 7 -10.47 8.35 -0.18
C ASP A 7 -10.55 9.39 0.92
N VAL A 8 -9.41 9.80 1.46
CA VAL A 8 -9.31 10.75 2.56
C VAL A 8 -10.04 12.07 2.28
N THR A 9 -10.09 12.51 1.03
CA THR A 9 -10.80 13.73 0.62
C THR A 9 -12.31 13.53 0.68
N ILE A 10 -12.83 12.44 0.12
CA ILE A 10 -14.26 12.09 0.16
C ILE A 10 -14.69 11.78 1.59
N GLN A 11 -13.86 11.07 2.36
CA GLN A 11 -14.09 10.83 3.79
C GLN A 11 -14.29 12.14 4.55
N ALA A 12 -13.40 13.12 4.33
CA ALA A 12 -13.53 14.43 4.96
C ALA A 12 -14.82 15.17 4.59
N GLN A 13 -15.27 15.08 3.33
CA GLN A 13 -16.53 15.66 2.87
C GLN A 13 -17.75 15.00 3.55
N ILE A 14 -17.78 13.66 3.62
CA ILE A 14 -18.86 12.92 4.28
C ILE A 14 -18.92 13.24 5.77
N LEU A 15 -17.79 13.32 6.46
CA LEU A 15 -17.76 13.70 7.89
C LEU A 15 -18.28 15.11 8.11
N THR A 16 -17.96 16.05 7.23
CA THR A 16 -18.50 17.42 7.29
C THR A 16 -20.01 17.44 7.05
N LEU A 17 -20.49 16.65 6.07
CA LEU A 17 -21.92 16.53 5.78
C LEU A 17 -22.68 15.94 6.97
N ILE A 18 -22.16 14.88 7.61
CA ILE A 18 -22.77 14.27 8.80
C ILE A 18 -22.90 15.30 9.92
N ARG A 19 -21.88 16.13 10.15
CA ARG A 19 -21.94 17.20 11.15
C ARG A 19 -22.99 18.26 10.82
N MET A 20 -23.03 18.73 9.57
CA MET A 20 -24.07 19.68 9.15
C MET A 20 -25.47 19.12 9.43
N LEU A 21 -25.72 17.86 9.10
CA LEU A 21 -27.01 17.21 9.36
C LEU A 21 -27.28 17.04 10.86
N GLN A 22 -26.27 16.76 11.68
CA GLN A 22 -26.43 16.73 13.14
C GLN A 22 -26.85 18.08 13.70
N ASP A 23 -26.22 19.17 13.23
CA ASP A 23 -26.49 20.53 13.70
C ASP A 23 -27.89 21.00 13.23
N GLU A 24 -28.26 20.70 11.98
CA GLU A 24 -29.56 21.14 11.40
C GLU A 24 -30.76 20.33 11.93
N MET A 25 -30.58 19.01 12.04
CA MET A 25 -31.65 18.08 12.40
C MET A 25 -31.65 17.70 13.89
N HIS A 26 -30.69 18.14 14.67
CA HIS A 26 -30.50 17.79 16.08
C HIS A 26 -30.51 16.27 16.34
N MET A 27 -29.93 15.50 15.42
CA MET A 27 -29.91 14.03 15.48
C MET A 27 -28.68 13.51 16.22
N ALA A 28 -28.85 12.42 16.95
CA ALA A 28 -27.74 11.67 17.49
C ALA A 28 -27.20 10.70 16.42
N VAL A 29 -25.88 10.60 16.32
CA VAL A 29 -25.21 9.69 15.37
C VAL A 29 -24.36 8.69 16.14
N MET A 30 -24.60 7.39 15.91
CA MET A 30 -23.70 6.33 16.33
C MET A 30 -22.80 5.95 15.17
N PHE A 31 -21.50 6.19 15.31
CA PHE A 31 -20.50 5.96 14.28
C PHE A 31 -19.66 4.73 14.61
N ILE A 32 -19.62 3.73 13.73
CA ILE A 32 -18.80 2.53 13.87
C ILE A 32 -17.64 2.66 12.91
N THR A 33 -16.41 2.59 13.41
CA THR A 33 -15.19 2.67 12.60
C THR A 33 -13.99 2.12 13.37
N HIS A 34 -12.98 1.66 12.65
CA HIS A 34 -11.66 1.31 13.16
C HIS A 34 -10.65 2.47 12.99
N ASP A 35 -11.02 3.56 12.29
CA ASP A 35 -10.15 4.71 12.06
C ASP A 35 -10.20 5.68 13.26
N MET A 36 -9.15 5.65 14.08
CA MET A 36 -9.02 6.52 15.27
C MET A 36 -8.90 7.99 14.90
N GLY A 37 -8.42 8.33 13.70
CA GLY A 37 -8.40 9.71 13.22
C GLY A 37 -9.82 10.24 13.01
N VAL A 38 -10.69 9.44 12.42
CA VAL A 38 -12.11 9.74 12.27
C VAL A 38 -12.79 9.86 13.63
N VAL A 39 -12.55 8.90 14.54
CA VAL A 39 -13.10 8.95 15.90
C VAL A 39 -12.70 10.24 16.61
N ALA A 40 -11.42 10.62 16.58
CA ALA A 40 -10.94 11.86 17.19
C ALA A 40 -11.61 13.12 16.62
N GLU A 41 -11.95 13.07 15.33
CA GLU A 41 -12.55 14.21 14.63
C GLU A 41 -14.04 14.36 14.90
N VAL A 42 -14.83 13.27 14.98
CA VAL A 42 -16.30 13.35 15.02
C VAL A 42 -16.92 12.97 16.36
N ALA A 43 -16.31 12.09 17.15
CA ALA A 43 -16.96 11.51 18.32
C ALA A 43 -16.86 12.41 19.56
N ASP A 44 -17.98 12.58 20.29
CA ASP A 44 -18.00 13.20 21.60
C ASP A 44 -17.70 12.16 22.69
N ARG A 45 -18.25 10.95 22.53
CA ARG A 45 -18.02 9.79 23.41
C ARG A 45 -17.53 8.60 22.59
N VAL A 46 -16.67 7.79 23.17
CA VAL A 46 -16.07 6.62 22.54
C VAL A 46 -16.36 5.39 23.39
N VAL A 47 -16.77 4.32 22.73
CA VAL A 47 -16.85 2.98 23.30
C VAL A 47 -15.86 2.10 22.56
N VAL A 48 -14.85 1.58 23.25
CA VAL A 48 -13.86 0.66 22.69
C VAL A 48 -14.36 -0.76 22.87
N MET A 49 -14.42 -1.51 21.76
CA MET A 49 -14.87 -2.90 21.73
C MET A 49 -13.73 -3.84 21.41
N TYR A 50 -13.70 -5.01 22.06
CA TYR A 50 -12.76 -6.09 21.76
C TYR A 50 -13.44 -7.46 21.92
N ARG A 51 -13.42 -8.28 20.89
CA ARG A 51 -14.03 -9.63 20.86
C ARG A 51 -15.51 -9.65 21.31
N GLY A 52 -16.26 -8.62 20.94
CA GLY A 52 -17.69 -8.50 21.29
C GLY A 52 -17.96 -7.90 22.68
N GLU A 53 -16.94 -7.63 23.46
CA GLU A 53 -17.07 -7.02 24.79
C GLU A 53 -16.67 -5.55 24.81
N LYS A 54 -17.34 -4.76 25.64
CA LYS A 54 -16.97 -3.38 25.91
C LYS A 54 -15.75 -3.35 26.82
N VAL A 55 -14.65 -2.78 26.35
CA VAL A 55 -13.37 -2.69 27.06
C VAL A 55 -13.22 -1.37 27.81
N GLU A 56 -13.59 -0.27 27.16
CA GLU A 56 -13.44 1.07 27.72
C GLU A 56 -14.52 1.99 27.16
N GLU A 57 -14.94 2.98 27.97
CA GLU A 57 -15.89 4.01 27.58
C GLU A 57 -15.52 5.34 28.24
N GLY A 58 -15.61 6.44 27.50
CA GLY A 58 -15.35 7.79 28.00
C GLY A 58 -15.59 8.87 26.97
N THR A 59 -15.28 10.12 27.33
CA THR A 59 -15.23 11.20 26.34
C THR A 59 -14.06 10.96 25.38
N ALA A 60 -14.14 11.46 24.15
CA ALA A 60 -13.05 11.32 23.20
C ALA A 60 -11.74 11.85 23.79
N GLU A 61 -11.76 13.01 24.45
CA GLU A 61 -10.59 13.59 25.09
C GLU A 61 -9.97 12.66 26.15
N SER A 62 -10.79 12.05 27.02
CA SER A 62 -10.28 11.18 28.09
C SER A 62 -9.68 9.90 27.55
N VAL A 63 -10.34 9.25 26.59
CA VAL A 63 -9.87 7.97 26.00
C VAL A 63 -8.57 8.18 25.19
N PHE A 64 -8.43 9.31 24.47
CA PHE A 64 -7.24 9.59 23.68
C PHE A 64 -6.07 10.12 24.52
N ALA A 65 -6.32 10.93 25.57
CA ALA A 65 -5.27 11.52 26.39
C ALA A 65 -4.73 10.57 27.46
N ALA A 66 -5.63 9.78 28.10
CA ALA A 66 -5.29 8.91 29.22
C ALA A 66 -6.08 7.59 29.17
N PRO A 67 -5.84 6.73 28.18
CA PRO A 67 -6.53 5.44 28.06
C PRO A 67 -6.23 4.55 29.27
N ALA A 68 -7.28 4.10 29.96
CA ALA A 68 -7.17 3.29 31.17
C ALA A 68 -6.78 1.84 30.85
N MET A 69 -7.35 1.29 29.75
CA MET A 69 -7.19 -0.11 29.43
C MET A 69 -5.94 -0.38 28.56
N PRO A 70 -5.20 -1.48 28.83
CA PRO A 70 -4.01 -1.84 28.03
C PRO A 70 -4.31 -1.98 26.54
N TYR A 71 -5.46 -2.58 26.20
CA TYR A 71 -5.89 -2.74 24.79
C TYR A 71 -6.06 -1.38 24.09
N THR A 72 -6.74 -0.42 24.73
CA THR A 72 -6.95 0.93 24.19
C THR A 72 -5.61 1.65 23.98
N ARG A 73 -4.69 1.55 24.96
CA ARG A 73 -3.33 2.13 24.84
C ARG A 73 -2.60 1.57 23.63
N ALA A 74 -2.67 0.28 23.46
CA ALA A 74 -2.00 -0.40 22.37
C ALA A 74 -2.64 -0.10 21.00
N LEU A 75 -3.98 -0.02 20.95
CA LEU A 75 -4.71 0.41 19.75
C LEU A 75 -4.29 1.82 19.33
N LEU A 76 -4.27 2.78 20.26
CA LEU A 76 -3.86 4.16 19.98
C LEU A 76 -2.37 4.30 19.65
N ALA A 77 -1.49 3.45 20.17
CA ALA A 77 -0.08 3.42 19.84
C ALA A 77 0.19 2.89 18.41
N ALA A 78 -0.68 2.02 17.92
CA ALA A 78 -0.60 1.48 16.55
C ALA A 78 -1.11 2.45 15.48
N VAL A 79 -1.84 3.52 15.86
CA VAL A 79 -2.40 4.50 14.91
C VAL A 79 -1.29 5.22 14.16
N PRO A 80 -1.27 5.16 12.82
CA PRO A 80 -0.34 5.94 12.04
C PRO A 80 -0.60 7.43 12.24
N ARG A 81 0.43 8.19 12.56
CA ARG A 81 0.32 9.66 12.73
C ARG A 81 1.17 10.34 11.68
N LEU A 82 0.54 11.16 10.87
CA LEU A 82 1.25 12.00 9.89
C LEU A 82 2.19 12.96 10.63
N GLY A 83 3.44 13.07 10.16
CA GLY A 83 4.50 13.86 10.79
C GLY A 83 5.24 13.15 11.93
N ALA A 84 4.97 11.86 12.15
CA ALA A 84 5.65 11.07 13.18
C ALA A 84 7.14 10.81 12.88
N LEU A 85 7.55 10.93 11.62
CA LEU A 85 8.94 10.77 11.16
C LEU A 85 9.56 12.09 10.70
N ARG A 86 9.08 13.22 11.23
CA ARG A 86 9.64 14.53 10.89
C ARG A 86 11.12 14.61 11.23
N GLY A 87 11.95 15.03 10.25
CA GLY A 87 13.41 15.11 10.39
C GLY A 87 14.15 13.80 10.17
N GLU A 88 13.46 12.66 10.00
CA GLU A 88 14.07 11.36 9.69
C GLU A 88 14.08 11.14 8.17
N ASP A 89 15.07 10.45 7.62
CA ASP A 89 15.18 10.16 6.18
C ASP A 89 14.84 8.71 5.84
N ALA A 90 14.96 7.80 6.81
CA ALA A 90 14.74 6.36 6.59
C ALA A 90 13.36 5.89 7.07
N PRO A 91 12.79 4.84 6.45
CA PRO A 91 11.61 4.14 6.95
C PRO A 91 11.80 3.64 8.37
N ARG A 92 10.72 3.60 9.16
CA ARG A 92 10.77 3.15 10.55
C ARG A 92 9.54 2.33 10.92
N LYS A 93 9.77 1.23 11.65
CA LYS A 93 8.73 0.35 12.14
C LYS A 93 7.75 1.07 13.09
N PHE A 94 6.51 0.61 13.08
CA PHE A 94 5.55 0.99 14.10
C PHE A 94 5.94 0.42 15.46
N PRO A 95 5.81 1.19 16.56
CA PRO A 95 5.92 0.65 17.90
C PRO A 95 4.72 -0.27 18.18
N ILE A 96 4.95 -1.57 18.29
CA ILE A 96 3.90 -2.53 18.65
C ILE A 96 4.14 -2.90 20.10
N ALA A 97 3.15 -2.62 20.98
CA ALA A 97 3.20 -3.01 22.37
C ALA A 97 3.10 -4.55 22.49
N PRO A 98 3.91 -5.20 23.35
CA PRO A 98 3.92 -6.66 23.49
C PRO A 98 2.56 -7.24 23.90
N ASP A 99 1.73 -6.50 24.62
CA ASP A 99 0.41 -6.93 25.10
C ASP A 99 -0.64 -7.07 23.98
N VAL A 100 -0.42 -6.44 22.81
CA VAL A 100 -1.27 -6.59 21.60
C VAL A 100 -0.77 -7.74 20.72
N ALA A 101 0.50 -8.10 20.83
CA ALA A 101 1.04 -9.28 20.22
C ALA A 101 0.35 -10.57 20.72
N GLY A 102 -0.21 -10.57 21.93
CA GLY A 102 -0.96 -11.69 22.50
C GLY A 102 -2.44 -11.79 22.07
N ALA A 103 -2.98 -10.75 21.40
CA ALA A 103 -4.36 -10.75 20.86
C ALA A 103 -4.43 -11.21 19.38
N ALA A 104 -3.37 -11.02 18.63
CA ALA A 104 -3.03 -11.80 17.43
C ALA A 104 -1.94 -12.77 17.86
N GLU A 105 -1.99 -14.05 17.45
CA GLU A 105 -0.95 -15.03 17.82
C GLU A 105 0.45 -14.38 17.79
N PRO A 106 1.27 -14.55 18.85
CA PRO A 106 2.45 -13.71 19.05
C PRO A 106 3.39 -13.83 17.86
N PHE A 107 3.68 -12.70 17.22
CA PHE A 107 4.80 -12.55 16.33
C PHE A 107 6.07 -12.59 17.18
N ALA A 108 6.51 -13.78 17.57
CA ALA A 108 7.87 -14.02 17.93
C ALA A 108 8.56 -14.48 16.64
N PRO A 109 9.50 -13.70 16.05
CA PRO A 109 10.44 -14.32 15.13
C PRO A 109 11.08 -15.46 15.93
N SER A 110 10.81 -16.71 15.53
CA SER A 110 11.43 -17.86 16.16
C SER A 110 12.94 -17.73 15.95
N ALA A 111 13.61 -17.13 16.94
CA ALA A 111 15.06 -17.08 17.03
C ALA A 111 15.65 -18.48 17.29
N THR A 112 14.80 -19.49 17.37
CA THR A 112 15.17 -20.90 17.46
C THR A 112 14.60 -21.65 16.26
N ALA A 113 15.02 -21.28 15.06
CA ALA A 113 15.15 -22.27 14.01
C ALA A 113 16.36 -23.11 14.41
N GLY A 114 16.08 -24.12 15.24
CA GLY A 114 17.06 -25.14 15.56
C GLY A 114 17.67 -25.63 14.25
N SER A 115 18.98 -25.73 14.22
CA SER A 115 19.74 -26.43 13.21
C SER A 115 19.03 -27.75 12.88
N ALA A 116 18.44 -27.85 11.70
CA ALA A 116 17.95 -29.09 11.17
C ALA A 116 19.11 -30.09 11.11
N PRO A 117 18.96 -31.33 11.60
CA PRO A 117 20.01 -32.32 11.47
C PRO A 117 20.11 -32.74 9.99
N GLY A 118 21.23 -32.38 9.39
CA GLY A 118 21.89 -33.03 8.27
C GLY A 118 21.04 -33.27 7.01
N SER A 119 21.22 -32.43 6.01
CA SER A 119 21.58 -32.82 4.65
C SER A 119 21.71 -31.60 3.76
N SER A 120 22.91 -31.32 3.42
CA SER A 120 23.52 -30.82 2.15
C SER A 120 22.63 -30.11 1.13
N ALA A 121 23.18 -29.02 0.68
CA ALA A 121 22.92 -28.22 -0.51
C ALA A 121 21.84 -27.16 -0.39
N GLY A 122 22.20 -25.98 0.15
CA GLY A 122 22.01 -24.76 -0.57
C GLY A 122 20.61 -24.19 -0.72
N ILE A 123 19.80 -24.02 0.36
CA ILE A 123 18.75 -22.99 0.36
C ILE A 123 19.20 -21.81 1.25
N ALA A 124 20.45 -21.47 1.16
CA ALA A 124 20.91 -20.15 1.59
C ALA A 124 20.51 -19.20 0.46
N ALA A 125 19.51 -18.34 0.70
CA ALA A 125 19.36 -17.16 -0.13
C ALA A 125 20.74 -16.48 -0.16
N PRO A 126 21.32 -16.17 -1.34
CA PRO A 126 22.52 -15.37 -1.38
C PRO A 126 22.20 -14.09 -0.60
N ALA A 127 22.98 -13.80 0.44
CA ALA A 127 22.87 -12.57 1.20
C ALA A 127 23.03 -11.42 0.19
N ARG A 128 21.89 -10.87 -0.24
CA ARG A 128 21.89 -9.68 -1.07
C ARG A 128 22.27 -8.52 -0.14
N PRO A 129 23.13 -7.59 -0.61
CA PRO A 129 23.46 -6.43 0.21
C PRO A 129 22.16 -5.76 0.65
N GLY A 130 22.03 -5.56 1.97
CA GLY A 130 20.90 -4.85 2.56
C GLY A 130 20.72 -3.46 1.94
N PRO A 131 19.59 -2.78 2.19
CA PRO A 131 19.29 -1.47 1.62
C PRO A 131 20.37 -0.48 2.07
N SER A 132 21.40 -0.32 1.25
CA SER A 132 22.24 0.85 1.28
C SER A 132 21.39 1.95 0.66
N ALA A 133 21.11 3.04 1.40
CA ALA A 133 20.60 4.27 0.83
C ALA A 133 21.31 4.48 -0.51
N ALA A 134 20.53 4.69 -1.58
CA ALA A 134 21.01 4.67 -2.96
C ALA A 134 22.38 5.33 -3.07
N ALA A 135 23.41 4.52 -3.17
CA ALA A 135 24.76 5.05 -3.35
C ALA A 135 24.75 5.83 -4.66
N PRO A 136 25.16 7.10 -4.69
CA PRO A 136 25.15 7.90 -5.89
C PRO A 136 26.03 7.19 -6.94
N GLY A 137 25.42 6.81 -8.08
CA GLY A 137 26.10 6.17 -9.21
C GLY A 137 25.69 4.73 -9.55
N ARG A 138 24.82 4.07 -8.79
CA ARG A 138 24.30 2.74 -9.17
C ARG A 138 23.07 2.90 -10.07
N ALA A 139 23.04 2.18 -11.21
CA ALA A 139 21.87 2.16 -12.10
C ALA A 139 20.63 1.67 -11.33
N PRO A 140 19.46 2.29 -11.50
CA PRO A 140 18.22 1.85 -10.87
C PRO A 140 17.83 0.44 -11.35
N LEU A 141 17.20 -0.33 -10.45
CA LEU A 141 16.73 -1.68 -10.74
C LEU A 141 15.59 -1.66 -11.76
N LEU A 142 14.68 -0.70 -11.64
CA LEU A 142 13.56 -0.51 -12.55
C LEU A 142 13.53 0.95 -13.00
N GLN A 143 13.42 1.16 -14.31
CA GLN A 143 13.27 2.47 -14.94
C GLN A 143 11.99 2.50 -15.74
N VAL A 144 11.14 3.46 -15.50
CA VAL A 144 9.90 3.68 -16.23
C VAL A 144 9.96 5.04 -16.89
N ARG A 145 9.70 5.11 -18.19
CA ARG A 145 9.77 6.35 -18.95
C ARG A 145 8.53 6.50 -19.84
N GLY A 146 7.77 7.57 -19.62
CA GLY A 146 6.61 7.93 -20.41
C GLY A 146 5.52 6.86 -20.46
N LEU A 147 5.38 6.04 -19.39
CA LEU A 147 4.42 4.94 -19.34
C LEU A 147 3.01 5.48 -19.55
N THR A 148 2.32 4.95 -20.57
CA THR A 148 0.96 5.32 -20.93
C THR A 148 0.09 4.08 -21.01
N THR A 149 -1.04 4.06 -20.28
CA THR A 149 -2.01 2.97 -20.27
C THR A 149 -3.42 3.54 -20.38
N ARG A 150 -4.14 3.13 -21.40
CA ARG A 150 -5.46 3.65 -21.74
C ARG A 150 -6.44 2.51 -21.98
N PHE A 151 -7.69 2.71 -21.64
CA PHE A 151 -8.76 1.74 -21.87
C PHE A 151 -9.84 2.32 -22.77
N ASP A 152 -10.15 1.63 -23.85
CA ASP A 152 -11.18 2.05 -24.79
C ASP A 152 -12.60 1.74 -24.24
N VAL A 153 -13.43 2.75 -24.19
CA VAL A 153 -14.85 2.63 -23.83
C VAL A 153 -15.68 2.54 -25.11
N ARG A 154 -16.16 1.33 -25.37
CA ARG A 154 -17.01 1.04 -26.53
C ARG A 154 -18.45 1.35 -26.20
N SER A 155 -19.18 1.99 -27.12
CA SER A 155 -20.59 2.34 -26.94
C SER A 155 -21.39 2.20 -28.25
N GLY A 156 -22.72 2.03 -28.12
CA GLY A 156 -23.64 1.85 -29.24
C GLY A 156 -23.66 0.44 -29.82
N PHE A 157 -24.65 0.17 -30.67
CA PHE A 157 -24.93 -1.14 -31.27
C PHE A 157 -23.74 -1.72 -32.06
N PHE A 158 -22.91 -0.88 -32.64
CA PHE A 158 -21.73 -1.28 -33.43
C PHE A 158 -20.43 -1.32 -32.61
N GLY A 159 -20.45 -1.18 -31.28
CA GLY A 159 -19.27 -1.28 -30.43
C GLY A 159 -18.14 -0.27 -30.77
N ARG A 160 -18.47 0.89 -31.33
CA ARG A 160 -17.48 1.90 -31.69
C ARG A 160 -16.84 2.51 -30.43
N VAL A 161 -15.52 2.70 -30.47
CA VAL A 161 -14.79 3.43 -29.43
C VAL A 161 -15.15 4.91 -29.54
N ARG A 162 -15.84 5.46 -28.55
CA ARG A 162 -16.22 6.87 -28.49
C ARG A 162 -15.51 7.64 -27.40
N ARG A 163 -15.11 6.94 -26.36
CA ARG A 163 -14.41 7.51 -25.20
C ARG A 163 -13.22 6.64 -24.84
N ARG A 164 -12.30 7.20 -24.12
CA ARG A 164 -11.10 6.54 -23.63
C ARG A 164 -10.83 6.94 -22.19
N VAL A 165 -10.53 5.96 -21.33
CA VAL A 165 -10.06 6.21 -19.97
C VAL A 165 -8.56 6.41 -20.04
N HIS A 166 -8.08 7.57 -19.67
CA HIS A 166 -6.66 7.93 -19.57
C HIS A 166 -6.17 7.56 -18.16
N ALA A 167 -5.94 6.26 -17.93
CA ALA A 167 -5.62 5.74 -16.61
C ALA A 167 -4.19 6.05 -16.18
N VAL A 168 -3.22 6.03 -17.11
CA VAL A 168 -1.82 6.38 -16.90
C VAL A 168 -1.33 7.16 -18.10
N GLU A 169 -0.78 8.36 -17.86
CA GLU A 169 -0.34 9.29 -18.90
C GLU A 169 1.10 9.76 -18.64
N GLN A 170 2.02 9.25 -19.46
CA GLN A 170 3.44 9.61 -19.48
C GLN A 170 4.16 9.52 -18.12
N VAL A 171 3.77 8.56 -17.29
CA VAL A 171 4.36 8.36 -15.96
C VAL A 171 5.82 7.92 -16.10
N SER A 172 6.71 8.61 -15.37
CA SER A 172 8.15 8.32 -15.35
C SER A 172 8.67 8.30 -13.92
N PHE A 173 9.39 7.24 -13.56
CA PHE A 173 10.07 7.10 -12.27
C PHE A 173 11.15 6.03 -12.32
N ASP A 174 12.01 6.03 -11.32
CA ASP A 174 13.04 5.02 -11.09
C ASP A 174 12.81 4.36 -9.73
N LEU A 175 13.13 3.07 -9.63
CA LEU A 175 13.15 2.31 -8.39
C LEU A 175 14.54 1.70 -8.20
N ALA A 176 15.21 2.06 -7.12
CA ALA A 176 16.51 1.50 -6.78
C ALA A 176 16.39 0.10 -6.13
N ALA A 177 17.45 -0.67 -6.14
CA ALA A 177 17.48 -1.96 -5.44
C ALA A 177 17.37 -1.76 -3.92
N GLY A 178 16.43 -2.48 -3.27
CA GLY A 178 16.16 -2.37 -1.84
C GLY A 178 15.39 -1.11 -1.44
N GLU A 179 14.93 -0.31 -2.39
CA GLU A 179 14.14 0.90 -2.14
C GLU A 179 12.64 0.57 -2.00
N THR A 180 11.93 1.37 -1.21
CA THR A 180 10.47 1.50 -1.28
C THR A 180 10.12 2.84 -1.89
N LEU A 181 9.59 2.81 -3.12
CA LEU A 181 8.93 3.95 -3.74
C LEU A 181 7.42 3.84 -3.46
N ALA A 182 6.85 4.81 -2.78
CA ALA A 182 5.41 4.88 -2.59
C ALA A 182 4.74 5.65 -3.73
N LEU A 183 3.65 5.09 -4.27
CA LEU A 183 2.78 5.74 -5.24
C LEU A 183 1.45 6.06 -4.56
N VAL A 184 1.17 7.34 -4.36
CA VAL A 184 0.02 7.83 -3.58
C VAL A 184 -0.90 8.70 -4.42
N GLY A 185 -2.14 8.87 -3.98
CA GLY A 185 -3.17 9.66 -4.65
C GLY A 185 -4.56 9.09 -4.38
N GLU A 186 -5.60 9.80 -4.83
CA GLU A 186 -7.00 9.37 -4.67
C GLU A 186 -7.34 8.14 -5.51
N SER A 187 -8.41 7.43 -5.16
CA SER A 187 -8.89 6.26 -5.90
C SER A 187 -9.19 6.61 -7.36
N GLY A 188 -8.88 5.69 -8.26
CA GLY A 188 -9.09 5.94 -9.70
C GLY A 188 -8.05 6.84 -10.36
N CYS A 189 -7.05 7.40 -9.65
CA CYS A 189 -6.01 8.23 -10.27
C CYS A 189 -4.97 7.43 -11.09
N GLY A 190 -5.04 6.09 -11.13
CA GLY A 190 -4.19 5.25 -11.98
C GLY A 190 -3.11 4.43 -11.27
N LYS A 191 -2.99 4.47 -9.95
CA LYS A 191 -1.95 3.77 -9.16
C LYS A 191 -1.89 2.27 -9.43
N SER A 192 -2.99 1.56 -9.22
CA SER A 192 -3.08 0.10 -9.47
C SER A 192 -2.87 -0.25 -10.93
N THR A 193 -3.32 0.62 -11.85
CA THR A 193 -3.07 0.45 -13.29
C THR A 193 -1.58 0.56 -13.60
N THR A 194 -0.87 1.52 -12.98
CA THR A 194 0.58 1.64 -13.11
C THR A 194 1.27 0.36 -12.64
N GLY A 195 0.95 -0.16 -11.45
CA GLY A 195 1.49 -1.41 -10.93
C GLY A 195 1.24 -2.62 -11.85
N ARG A 196 0.02 -2.76 -12.35
CA ARG A 196 -0.36 -3.83 -13.30
C ARG A 196 0.36 -3.72 -14.65
N SER A 197 0.59 -2.50 -15.12
CA SER A 197 1.31 -2.25 -16.37
C SER A 197 2.78 -2.67 -16.28
N LEU A 198 3.43 -2.50 -15.12
CA LEU A 198 4.81 -2.96 -14.89
C LEU A 198 4.95 -4.48 -15.02
N LEU A 199 3.96 -5.23 -14.55
CA LEU A 199 3.91 -6.69 -14.61
C LEU A 199 3.32 -7.20 -15.94
N ARG A 200 3.02 -6.30 -16.87
CA ARG A 200 2.37 -6.66 -18.16
C ARG A 200 1.03 -7.40 -17.93
N LEU A 201 0.32 -7.03 -16.87
CA LEU A 201 -1.07 -7.45 -16.60
C LEU A 201 -2.08 -6.50 -17.25
N ALA A 202 -1.68 -5.25 -17.53
CA ALA A 202 -2.40 -4.29 -18.34
C ALA A 202 -1.55 -3.96 -19.59
N GLU A 203 -2.21 -3.82 -20.74
CA GLU A 203 -1.56 -3.45 -21.98
C GLU A 203 -1.16 -1.97 -21.95
N THR A 204 0.08 -1.68 -22.37
CA THR A 204 0.62 -0.31 -22.42
C THR A 204 0.43 0.28 -23.80
N ALA A 205 -0.08 1.51 -23.87
CA ALA A 205 -0.25 2.26 -25.10
C ALA A 205 1.04 2.98 -25.54
N GLY A 206 1.97 3.24 -24.61
CA GLY A 206 3.23 3.93 -24.89
C GLY A 206 4.21 3.88 -23.71
N GLY A 207 5.40 4.42 -23.95
CA GLY A 207 6.49 4.46 -22.99
C GLY A 207 7.41 3.23 -23.03
N SER A 208 8.36 3.20 -22.09
CA SER A 208 9.30 2.08 -21.93
C SER A 208 9.48 1.70 -20.48
N ILE A 209 9.70 0.41 -20.24
CA ILE A 209 9.98 -0.18 -18.93
C ILE A 209 11.29 -0.96 -19.05
N VAL A 210 12.31 -0.55 -18.32
CA VAL A 210 13.61 -1.22 -18.28
C VAL A 210 13.81 -1.82 -16.90
N TYR A 211 14.01 -3.13 -16.84
CA TYR A 211 14.28 -3.88 -15.62
C TYR A 211 15.67 -4.49 -15.67
N ASP A 212 16.53 -4.20 -14.70
CA ASP A 212 17.92 -4.67 -14.61
C ASP A 212 18.70 -4.47 -15.92
N GLY A 213 18.51 -3.30 -16.57
CA GLY A 213 19.14 -2.94 -17.85
C GLY A 213 18.49 -3.53 -19.10
N ARG A 214 17.46 -4.39 -18.97
CA ARG A 214 16.74 -5.01 -20.10
C ARG A 214 15.40 -4.32 -20.31
N ASP A 215 15.09 -3.93 -21.55
CA ASP A 215 13.75 -3.44 -21.93
C ASP A 215 12.74 -4.59 -21.87
N ILE A 216 11.73 -4.43 -21.02
CA ILE A 216 10.66 -5.41 -20.79
C ILE A 216 9.32 -4.99 -21.40
N THR A 217 9.28 -3.86 -22.09
CA THR A 217 8.05 -3.21 -22.57
C THR A 217 7.23 -4.11 -23.49
N ARG A 218 7.88 -4.95 -24.29
CA ARG A 218 7.23 -5.80 -25.30
C ARG A 218 7.48 -7.29 -25.10
N LEU A 219 7.92 -7.72 -23.91
CA LEU A 219 8.13 -9.13 -23.63
C LEU A 219 6.83 -9.94 -23.77
N SER A 220 6.95 -11.17 -24.25
CA SER A 220 5.85 -12.12 -24.41
C SER A 220 6.31 -13.54 -24.16
N GLY A 221 5.39 -14.50 -24.02
CA GLY A 221 5.70 -15.91 -23.86
C GLY A 221 6.59 -16.20 -22.66
N ASP A 222 7.63 -17.01 -22.87
CA ASP A 222 8.52 -17.48 -21.80
C ASP A 222 9.35 -16.36 -21.18
N ASP A 223 9.75 -15.35 -21.95
CA ASP A 223 10.48 -14.20 -21.42
C ASP A 223 9.64 -13.40 -20.41
N LEU A 224 8.34 -13.22 -20.68
CA LEU A 224 7.42 -12.59 -19.75
C LEU A 224 7.18 -13.47 -18.52
N ARG A 225 7.15 -14.79 -18.69
CA ARG A 225 7.05 -15.74 -17.58
C ARG A 225 8.28 -15.66 -16.68
N LEU A 226 9.48 -15.55 -17.22
CA LEU A 226 10.72 -15.37 -16.47
C LEU A 226 10.74 -14.03 -15.74
N LEU A 227 10.31 -12.92 -16.38
CA LEU A 227 10.18 -11.62 -15.72
C LEU A 227 9.27 -11.70 -14.49
N ARG A 228 8.14 -12.39 -14.59
CA ARG A 228 7.18 -12.56 -13.50
C ARG A 228 7.72 -13.39 -12.32
N ARG A 229 8.84 -14.09 -12.48
CA ARG A 229 9.57 -14.68 -11.37
C ARG A 229 10.26 -13.62 -10.51
N ASP A 230 10.84 -12.60 -11.15
CA ASP A 230 11.60 -11.56 -10.48
C ASP A 230 10.73 -10.40 -9.97
N MET A 231 9.55 -10.22 -10.57
CA MET A 231 8.59 -9.19 -10.20
C MET A 231 7.25 -9.81 -9.81
N GLN A 232 6.82 -9.59 -8.58
CA GLN A 232 5.58 -10.15 -8.04
C GLN A 232 4.62 -9.05 -7.59
N MET A 233 3.37 -9.41 -7.39
CA MET A 233 2.33 -8.48 -6.92
C MET A 233 1.59 -9.05 -5.72
N VAL A 234 1.38 -8.20 -4.72
CA VAL A 234 0.44 -8.44 -3.63
C VAL A 234 -0.78 -7.56 -3.93
N PHE A 235 -1.92 -8.21 -4.18
CA PHE A 235 -3.14 -7.54 -4.60
C PHE A 235 -3.89 -6.93 -3.42
N GLN A 236 -4.76 -5.96 -3.70
CA GLN A 236 -5.58 -5.22 -2.76
C GLN A 236 -6.52 -6.12 -1.94
N ASP A 237 -7.15 -7.09 -2.59
CA ASP A 237 -8.09 -8.01 -1.94
C ASP A 237 -7.42 -9.38 -1.72
N PRO A 238 -7.06 -9.72 -0.46
CA PRO A 238 -6.49 -11.01 -0.14
C PRO A 238 -7.50 -12.17 -0.29
N PHE A 239 -8.81 -11.89 -0.25
CA PHE A 239 -9.86 -12.91 -0.46
C PHE A 239 -9.91 -13.31 -1.94
N ALA A 240 -9.94 -12.34 -2.84
CA ALA A 240 -9.97 -12.60 -4.28
C ALA A 240 -8.64 -13.15 -4.80
N SER A 241 -7.54 -12.97 -4.07
CA SER A 241 -6.21 -13.42 -4.51
C SER A 241 -5.92 -14.89 -4.22
N LEU A 242 -6.70 -15.55 -3.37
CA LEU A 242 -6.54 -16.95 -2.98
C LEU A 242 -7.75 -17.77 -3.44
N ASP A 243 -7.54 -18.89 -4.15
CA ASP A 243 -8.62 -19.81 -4.48
C ASP A 243 -9.12 -20.52 -3.20
N PRO A 244 -10.39 -20.35 -2.80
CA PRO A 244 -10.93 -20.94 -1.57
C PRO A 244 -10.99 -22.46 -1.58
N ARG A 245 -10.81 -23.10 -2.73
CA ARG A 245 -10.82 -24.56 -2.90
C ARG A 245 -9.45 -25.18 -2.69
N LEU A 246 -8.39 -24.38 -2.69
CA LEU A 246 -7.01 -24.82 -2.54
C LEU A 246 -6.53 -24.59 -1.12
N THR A 247 -5.69 -25.48 -0.61
CA THR A 247 -5.04 -25.26 0.68
C THR A 247 -4.03 -24.12 0.59
N VAL A 248 -3.78 -23.45 1.71
CA VAL A 248 -2.78 -22.39 1.82
C VAL A 248 -1.39 -22.86 1.36
N GLY A 249 -1.00 -24.08 1.76
CA GLY A 249 0.27 -24.67 1.33
C GLY A 249 0.37 -24.82 -0.18
N PHE A 250 -0.70 -25.27 -0.83
CA PHE A 250 -0.72 -25.38 -2.30
C PHE A 250 -0.64 -23.99 -2.94
N SER A 251 -1.41 -23.00 -2.45
CA SER A 251 -1.42 -21.64 -3.00
C SER A 251 -0.05 -20.97 -2.93
N ILE A 252 0.75 -21.25 -1.88
CA ILE A 252 2.13 -20.74 -1.75
C ILE A 252 3.10 -21.53 -2.64
N ALA A 253 2.89 -22.88 -2.79
CA ALA A 253 3.76 -23.73 -3.60
C ALA A 253 3.51 -23.61 -5.10
N GLU A 254 2.29 -23.23 -5.52
CA GLU A 254 1.87 -23.15 -6.92
C GLU A 254 2.86 -22.40 -7.83
N PRO A 255 3.37 -21.20 -7.46
CA PRO A 255 4.38 -20.52 -8.27
C PRO A 255 5.67 -21.32 -8.45
N LEU A 256 6.10 -22.09 -7.45
CA LEU A 256 7.28 -22.95 -7.54
C LEU A 256 7.09 -24.05 -8.59
N TYR A 257 5.90 -24.67 -8.64
CA TYR A 257 5.56 -25.69 -9.62
C TYR A 257 5.45 -25.10 -11.04
N ILE A 258 4.74 -23.97 -11.19
CA ILE A 258 4.56 -23.29 -12.48
C ILE A 258 5.91 -22.93 -13.09
N HIS A 259 6.86 -22.48 -12.29
CA HIS A 259 8.20 -22.09 -12.76
C HIS A 259 9.22 -23.24 -12.74
N GLY A 260 8.83 -24.44 -12.36
CA GLY A 260 9.71 -25.61 -12.34
C GLY A 260 10.91 -25.47 -11.40
N ILE A 261 10.74 -24.71 -10.28
CA ILE A 261 11.84 -24.38 -9.36
C ILE A 261 12.05 -25.48 -8.33
N ALA A 262 11.00 -26.13 -7.86
CA ALA A 262 11.05 -27.10 -6.80
C ALA A 262 10.15 -28.30 -7.09
N GLY A 263 10.61 -29.49 -6.70
CA GLY A 263 9.77 -30.70 -6.59
C GLY A 263 8.86 -30.63 -5.36
N ARG A 264 7.97 -31.62 -5.22
CA ARG A 264 6.93 -31.61 -4.17
C ARG A 264 7.50 -31.42 -2.75
N ARG A 265 8.49 -32.23 -2.37
CA ARG A 265 9.08 -32.20 -1.03
C ARG A 265 9.77 -30.87 -0.75
N GLU A 266 10.56 -30.39 -1.70
CA GLU A 266 11.27 -29.11 -1.60
C GLU A 266 10.30 -27.93 -1.51
N ALA A 267 9.19 -27.98 -2.26
CA ALA A 267 8.13 -26.99 -2.17
C ALA A 267 7.43 -27.00 -0.80
N GLU A 268 7.17 -28.19 -0.22
CA GLU A 268 6.59 -28.32 1.12
C GLU A 268 7.52 -27.72 2.20
N ASP A 269 8.83 -27.98 2.13
CA ASP A 269 9.83 -27.40 3.04
C ASP A 269 9.90 -25.88 2.88
N ARG A 270 9.85 -25.39 1.63
CA ARG A 270 9.84 -23.96 1.32
C ARG A 270 8.59 -23.26 1.85
N VAL A 271 7.42 -23.90 1.71
CA VAL A 271 6.14 -23.37 2.25
C VAL A 271 6.19 -23.27 3.77
N ALA A 272 6.66 -24.32 4.46
CA ALA A 272 6.79 -24.30 5.92
C ALA A 272 7.71 -23.15 6.40
N TRP A 273 8.84 -22.96 5.71
CA TRP A 273 9.75 -21.87 5.98
C TRP A 273 9.13 -20.49 5.74
N LEU A 274 8.42 -20.29 4.61
CA LEU A 274 7.75 -19.03 4.28
C LEU A 274 6.65 -18.69 5.29
N LEU A 275 5.84 -19.67 5.70
CA LEU A 275 4.82 -19.47 6.73
C LEU A 275 5.45 -18.98 8.03
N GLY A 276 6.54 -19.59 8.46
CA GLY A 276 7.30 -19.11 9.63
C GLY A 276 7.78 -17.67 9.47
N ARG A 277 8.25 -17.27 8.26
CA ARG A 277 8.73 -15.89 7.99
C ARG A 277 7.62 -14.84 8.05
N VAL A 278 6.41 -15.20 7.68
CA VAL A 278 5.26 -14.29 7.79
C VAL A 278 4.53 -14.42 9.14
N GLY A 279 5.09 -15.17 10.10
CA GLY A 279 4.55 -15.32 11.46
C GLY A 279 3.32 -16.23 11.52
N LEU A 280 3.25 -17.25 10.67
CA LEU A 280 2.24 -18.29 10.68
C LEU A 280 2.87 -19.66 11.02
N ALA A 281 2.10 -20.54 11.66
CA ALA A 281 2.56 -21.88 11.97
C ALA A 281 2.68 -22.73 10.69
N PRO A 282 3.69 -23.62 10.57
CA PRO A 282 3.82 -24.52 9.41
C PRO A 282 2.59 -25.38 9.16
N ASP A 283 1.88 -25.82 10.21
CA ASP A 283 0.66 -26.63 10.11
C ASP A 283 -0.50 -25.91 9.42
N HIS A 284 -0.45 -24.59 9.34
CA HIS A 284 -1.41 -23.78 8.59
C HIS A 284 -1.40 -24.07 7.09
N ALA A 285 -0.34 -24.69 6.56
CA ALA A 285 -0.27 -25.13 5.16
C ALA A 285 -1.43 -26.05 4.74
N ARG A 286 -2.02 -26.81 5.68
CA ARG A 286 -3.11 -27.76 5.42
C ARG A 286 -4.50 -27.14 5.46
N ARG A 287 -4.62 -25.93 5.97
CA ARG A 287 -5.89 -25.21 6.11
C ARG A 287 -6.27 -24.49 4.81
N TYR A 288 -7.55 -24.13 4.72
CA TYR A 288 -8.12 -23.40 3.60
C TYR A 288 -8.20 -21.89 3.89
N PRO A 289 -8.20 -21.02 2.87
CA PRO A 289 -8.21 -19.56 3.07
C PRO A 289 -9.36 -19.05 3.95
N HIS A 290 -10.54 -19.68 3.92
CA HIS A 290 -11.69 -19.26 4.72
C HIS A 290 -11.53 -19.46 6.23
N GLU A 291 -10.56 -20.27 6.66
CA GLU A 291 -10.25 -20.51 8.08
C GLU A 291 -9.34 -19.44 8.70
N PHE A 292 -8.96 -18.42 7.94
CA PHE A 292 -8.02 -17.38 8.36
C PHE A 292 -8.68 -15.99 8.45
N SER A 293 -8.19 -15.16 9.36
CA SER A 293 -8.54 -13.72 9.41
C SER A 293 -8.00 -12.97 8.20
N GLY A 294 -8.51 -11.75 7.94
CA GLY A 294 -8.04 -10.89 6.86
C GLY A 294 -6.53 -10.65 6.90
N GLY A 295 -5.99 -10.33 8.08
CA GLY A 295 -4.54 -10.13 8.27
C GLY A 295 -3.71 -11.39 8.07
N GLN A 296 -4.20 -12.56 8.47
CA GLN A 296 -3.53 -13.83 8.21
C GLN A 296 -3.54 -14.16 6.71
N ARG A 297 -4.64 -13.90 5.99
CA ARG A 297 -4.70 -14.06 4.52
C ARG A 297 -3.73 -13.14 3.81
N GLN A 298 -3.58 -11.91 4.29
CA GLN A 298 -2.60 -10.99 3.75
C GLN A 298 -1.17 -11.50 3.93
N ARG A 299 -0.84 -12.08 5.08
CA ARG A 299 0.45 -12.74 5.33
C ARG A 299 0.68 -13.91 4.38
N ILE A 300 -0.36 -14.70 4.08
CA ILE A 300 -0.32 -15.80 3.10
C ILE A 300 -0.05 -15.25 1.70
N ALA A 301 -0.73 -14.17 1.28
CA ALA A 301 -0.49 -13.54 -0.01
C ALA A 301 0.95 -13.00 -0.15
N ILE A 302 1.49 -12.43 0.92
CA ILE A 302 2.90 -12.00 1.00
C ILE A 302 3.83 -13.23 0.89
N ALA A 303 3.58 -14.33 1.62
CA ALA A 303 4.35 -15.55 1.55
C ALA A 303 4.36 -16.14 0.12
N ARG A 304 3.20 -16.15 -0.56
CA ARG A 304 3.07 -16.57 -1.95
C ARG A 304 3.91 -15.70 -2.89
N ALA A 305 3.87 -14.38 -2.75
CA ALA A 305 4.69 -13.47 -3.54
C ALA A 305 6.19 -13.71 -3.32
N LEU A 306 6.61 -14.04 -2.11
CA LEU A 306 8.00 -14.32 -1.76
C LEU A 306 8.49 -15.72 -2.21
N ALA A 307 7.60 -16.62 -2.60
CA ALA A 307 7.95 -18.00 -2.94
C ALA A 307 9.03 -18.07 -4.04
N LEU A 308 8.98 -17.17 -5.01
CA LEU A 308 9.92 -17.07 -6.13
C LEU A 308 11.17 -16.21 -5.83
N GLN A 309 11.31 -15.67 -4.61
CA GLN A 309 12.39 -14.73 -4.23
C GLN A 309 12.50 -13.53 -5.18
N PRO A 310 11.43 -12.78 -5.40
CA PRO A 310 11.43 -11.67 -6.33
C PRO A 310 12.38 -10.56 -5.88
N ARG A 311 12.85 -9.77 -6.84
CA ARG A 311 13.62 -8.55 -6.57
C ARG A 311 12.72 -7.32 -6.42
N VAL A 312 11.53 -7.35 -7.03
CA VAL A 312 10.53 -6.28 -6.96
C VAL A 312 9.18 -6.87 -6.56
N ILE A 313 8.53 -6.24 -5.59
CA ILE A 313 7.14 -6.51 -5.25
C ILE A 313 6.33 -5.23 -5.42
N VAL A 314 5.27 -5.31 -6.22
CA VAL A 314 4.22 -4.28 -6.26
C VAL A 314 3.20 -4.62 -5.18
N ALA A 315 3.14 -3.81 -4.14
CA ALA A 315 2.17 -3.94 -3.05
C ALA A 315 0.99 -2.98 -3.32
N ASP A 316 -0.07 -3.50 -3.96
CA ASP A 316 -1.23 -2.72 -4.37
C ASP A 316 -2.26 -2.69 -3.23
N GLU A 317 -2.31 -1.59 -2.49
CA GLU A 317 -3.16 -1.38 -1.32
C GLU A 317 -3.15 -2.54 -0.31
N ALA A 318 -1.98 -3.16 -0.13
CA ALA A 318 -1.80 -4.41 0.61
C ALA A 318 -2.17 -4.34 2.10
N VAL A 319 -2.51 -3.17 2.63
CA VAL A 319 -2.88 -2.96 4.05
C VAL A 319 -4.16 -2.17 4.25
N SER A 320 -4.83 -1.69 3.18
CA SER A 320 -5.95 -0.75 3.26
C SER A 320 -7.22 -1.32 3.89
N SER A 321 -7.45 -2.63 3.76
CA SER A 321 -8.64 -3.32 4.29
C SER A 321 -8.44 -3.95 5.67
N LEU A 322 -7.36 -3.60 6.35
CA LEU A 322 -6.97 -4.21 7.62
C LEU A 322 -7.16 -3.24 8.79
N ASP A 323 -7.52 -3.79 9.95
CA ASP A 323 -7.53 -3.03 11.20
C ASP A 323 -6.16 -2.40 11.48
N VAL A 324 -6.13 -1.23 12.11
CA VAL A 324 -4.93 -0.42 12.37
C VAL A 324 -3.79 -1.22 13.00
N SER A 325 -4.09 -2.09 13.97
CA SER A 325 -3.07 -2.92 14.64
C SER A 325 -2.48 -3.97 13.71
N ILE A 326 -3.29 -4.60 12.87
CA ILE A 326 -2.86 -5.58 11.87
C ILE A 326 -2.08 -4.88 10.75
N GLN A 327 -2.54 -3.70 10.31
CA GLN A 327 -1.86 -2.86 9.34
C GLN A 327 -0.42 -2.55 9.79
N ALA A 328 -0.25 -2.10 11.05
CA ALA A 328 1.08 -1.84 11.62
C ALA A 328 1.99 -3.08 11.61
N GLN A 329 1.43 -4.27 11.94
CA GLN A 329 2.16 -5.53 11.90
C GLN A 329 2.58 -5.92 10.48
N ILE A 330 1.71 -5.75 9.47
CA ILE A 330 2.04 -6.07 8.07
C ILE A 330 3.10 -5.11 7.53
N VAL A 331 3.02 -3.81 7.86
CA VAL A 331 4.05 -2.83 7.47
C VAL A 331 5.40 -3.20 8.08
N ASN A 332 5.43 -3.53 9.38
CA ASN A 332 6.65 -3.98 10.04
C ASN A 332 7.22 -5.27 9.39
N LEU A 333 6.34 -6.21 9.04
CA LEU A 333 6.72 -7.43 8.31
C LEU A 333 7.36 -7.08 6.94
N LEU A 334 6.78 -6.18 6.16
CA LEU A 334 7.34 -5.77 4.87
C LEU A 334 8.71 -5.13 5.03
N LEU A 335 8.94 -4.31 6.06
CA LEU A 335 10.25 -3.72 6.37
C LEU A 335 11.26 -4.78 6.79
N ASP A 336 10.85 -5.80 7.57
CA ASP A 336 11.73 -6.93 7.93
C ASP A 336 12.13 -7.75 6.72
N LEU A 337 11.17 -8.07 5.86
CA LEU A 337 11.42 -8.80 4.62
C LEU A 337 12.31 -8.00 3.66
N GLN A 338 12.16 -6.67 3.61
CA GLN A 338 13.06 -5.82 2.83
C GLN A 338 14.49 -5.87 3.35
N ALA A 339 14.66 -5.75 4.65
CA ALA A 339 15.98 -5.82 5.28
C ALA A 339 16.64 -7.20 5.11
N GLU A 340 15.87 -8.28 5.19
CA GLU A 340 16.36 -9.66 5.10
C GLU A 340 16.67 -10.08 3.65
N PHE A 341 15.77 -9.78 2.70
CA PHE A 341 15.85 -10.27 1.31
C PHE A 341 16.32 -9.23 0.30
N GLY A 342 16.45 -7.96 0.70
CA GLY A 342 16.81 -6.87 -0.21
C GLY A 342 15.73 -6.60 -1.29
N VAL A 343 14.48 -6.91 -1.01
CA VAL A 343 13.35 -6.70 -1.93
C VAL A 343 13.08 -5.21 -2.09
N SER A 344 12.83 -4.78 -3.33
CA SER A 344 12.37 -3.41 -3.62
C SER A 344 10.85 -3.39 -3.70
N TYR A 345 10.23 -2.36 -3.15
CA TYR A 345 8.77 -2.22 -3.17
C TYR A 345 8.33 -1.03 -4.03
N LEU A 346 7.36 -1.27 -4.92
CA LEU A 346 6.45 -0.22 -5.34
C LEU A 346 5.22 -0.33 -4.43
N PHE A 347 5.13 0.55 -3.45
CA PHE A 347 4.08 0.54 -2.44
C PHE A 347 2.96 1.49 -2.82
N ILE A 348 1.80 0.95 -3.21
CA ILE A 348 0.63 1.72 -3.61
C ILE A 348 -0.31 1.84 -2.41
N SER A 349 -0.65 3.06 -2.03
CA SER A 349 -1.56 3.33 -0.91
C SER A 349 -2.23 4.69 -1.06
N HIS A 350 -3.37 4.85 -0.43
CA HIS A 350 -4.03 6.14 -0.20
C HIS A 350 -3.83 6.65 1.24
N ASP A 351 -3.30 5.82 2.14
CA ASP A 351 -3.00 6.18 3.53
C ASP A 351 -1.62 6.84 3.64
N MET A 352 -1.62 8.18 3.74
CA MET A 352 -0.40 8.97 3.80
C MET A 352 0.43 8.72 5.05
N ALA A 353 -0.20 8.40 6.19
CA ALA A 353 0.52 8.18 7.44
C ALA A 353 1.25 6.82 7.44
N VAL A 354 0.68 5.82 6.77
CA VAL A 354 1.36 4.54 6.51
C VAL A 354 2.51 4.73 5.52
N VAL A 355 2.26 5.48 4.45
CA VAL A 355 3.29 5.79 3.42
C VAL A 355 4.50 6.48 4.04
N GLU A 356 4.29 7.45 4.95
CA GLU A 356 5.38 8.10 5.67
C GLU A 356 6.28 7.09 6.39
N ARG A 357 5.70 6.01 6.94
CA ARG A 357 6.44 4.98 7.70
C ARG A 357 7.28 4.05 6.83
N VAL A 358 6.79 3.69 5.64
CA VAL A 358 7.37 2.59 4.84
C VAL A 358 8.24 3.08 3.68
N SER A 359 8.07 4.33 3.23
CA SER A 359 8.69 4.81 2.00
C SER A 359 10.04 5.48 2.20
N HIS A 360 10.93 5.34 1.21
CA HIS A 360 12.14 6.12 1.04
C HIS A 360 11.88 7.34 0.16
N ARG A 361 11.12 7.12 -0.92
CA ARG A 361 10.66 8.16 -1.85
C ARG A 361 9.16 8.03 -2.09
N VAL A 362 8.55 9.14 -2.49
CA VAL A 362 7.11 9.22 -2.75
C VAL A 362 6.88 9.84 -4.12
N ALA A 363 5.92 9.30 -4.85
CA ALA A 363 5.39 9.85 -6.08
C ALA A 363 3.87 10.07 -5.90
N VAL A 364 3.43 11.31 -6.03
CA VAL A 364 2.02 11.70 -5.90
C VAL A 364 1.40 11.69 -7.28
N MET A 365 0.32 10.89 -7.42
CA MET A 365 -0.35 10.68 -8.69
C MET A 365 -1.73 11.33 -8.69
N TYR A 366 -2.04 12.09 -9.74
CA TYR A 366 -3.31 12.75 -9.97
C TYR A 366 -3.73 12.63 -11.44
N LEU A 367 -4.96 12.18 -11.72
CA LEU A 367 -5.51 12.02 -13.07
C LEU A 367 -4.54 11.34 -14.07
N GLY A 368 -3.94 10.22 -13.65
CA GLY A 368 -3.05 9.45 -14.49
C GLY A 368 -1.60 9.96 -14.57
N GLN A 369 -1.25 11.05 -13.91
CA GLN A 369 0.05 11.71 -14.01
C GLN A 369 0.74 11.81 -12.65
N ILE A 370 2.07 11.76 -12.60
CA ILE A 370 2.83 12.13 -11.40
C ILE A 370 2.92 13.66 -11.38
N VAL A 371 2.40 14.26 -10.29
CA VAL A 371 2.40 15.71 -10.11
C VAL A 371 3.48 16.20 -9.16
N GLU A 372 3.95 15.33 -8.27
CA GLU A 372 5.07 15.63 -7.36
C GLU A 372 5.79 14.31 -7.02
N THR A 373 7.12 14.31 -7.01
CA THR A 373 7.92 13.14 -6.59
C THR A 373 9.22 13.59 -5.97
N GLY A 374 9.64 12.90 -4.91
CA GLY A 374 10.88 13.23 -4.21
C GLY A 374 11.18 12.31 -3.04
N PRO A 375 12.28 12.59 -2.31
CA PRO A 375 12.53 11.97 -1.02
C PRO A 375 11.32 12.13 -0.10
N ARG A 376 11.00 11.08 0.68
CA ARG A 376 9.86 11.09 1.61
C ARG A 376 9.78 12.38 2.41
N ARG A 377 10.89 12.78 3.03
CA ARG A 377 10.98 13.99 3.84
C ARG A 377 10.57 15.24 3.07
N ALA A 378 11.05 15.42 1.83
CA ALA A 378 10.73 16.59 1.03
C ALA A 378 9.23 16.67 0.73
N VAL A 379 8.60 15.57 0.31
CA VAL A 379 7.19 15.56 -0.05
C VAL A 379 6.28 15.72 1.19
N PHE A 380 6.64 15.14 2.36
CA PHE A 380 5.81 15.22 3.56
C PHE A 380 6.00 16.51 4.36
N GLU A 381 7.23 17.04 4.45
CA GLU A 381 7.51 18.22 5.27
C GLU A 381 7.34 19.53 4.49
N ASP A 382 7.53 19.51 3.17
CA ASP A 382 7.43 20.69 2.30
C ASP A 382 6.74 20.35 0.95
N PRO A 383 5.46 19.89 0.98
CA PRO A 383 4.70 19.61 -0.23
C PRO A 383 4.53 20.86 -1.08
N ARG A 384 4.85 20.79 -2.36
CA ARG A 384 4.87 21.96 -3.26
C ARG A 384 3.65 22.00 -4.18
N HIS A 385 3.23 20.85 -4.72
CA HIS A 385 2.06 20.83 -5.59
C HIS A 385 0.77 21.09 -4.80
N PRO A 386 -0.17 21.92 -5.29
CA PRO A 386 -1.43 22.22 -4.59
C PRO A 386 -2.23 20.96 -4.25
N TYR A 387 -2.28 19.99 -5.15
CA TYR A 387 -2.95 18.71 -4.90
C TYR A 387 -2.30 17.92 -3.76
N THR A 388 -0.96 17.88 -3.68
CA THR A 388 -0.26 17.21 -2.57
C THR A 388 -0.60 17.86 -1.23
N ARG A 389 -0.64 19.20 -1.18
CA ARG A 389 -1.05 19.95 0.02
C ARG A 389 -2.49 19.62 0.43
N ARG A 390 -3.39 19.56 -0.54
CA ARG A 390 -4.79 19.18 -0.30
C ARG A 390 -4.91 17.77 0.24
N LEU A 391 -4.20 16.81 -0.38
CA LEU A 391 -4.18 15.42 0.05
C LEU A 391 -3.66 15.28 1.50
N MET A 392 -2.57 15.97 1.84
CA MET A 392 -2.02 16.01 3.20
C MET A 392 -2.99 16.66 4.20
N ALA A 393 -3.66 17.74 3.80
CA ALA A 393 -4.61 18.45 4.64
C ALA A 393 -5.89 17.64 4.90
N ALA A 394 -6.22 16.68 4.05
CA ALA A 394 -7.39 15.83 4.20
C ALA A 394 -7.19 14.69 5.20
N VAL A 395 -5.93 14.34 5.53
CA VAL A 395 -5.63 13.25 6.49
C VAL A 395 -6.20 13.58 7.87
N PRO A 396 -7.02 12.71 8.48
CA PRO A 396 -7.53 12.91 9.83
C PRO A 396 -6.40 12.88 10.86
N VAL A 397 -6.50 13.75 11.87
CA VAL A 397 -5.51 13.78 12.96
C VAL A 397 -6.09 13.06 14.16
N ALA A 398 -5.44 11.99 14.63
CA ALA A 398 -5.85 11.23 15.81
C ALA A 398 -5.57 11.99 17.12
N ASP A 399 -6.11 13.21 17.22
CA ASP A 399 -5.97 14.09 18.39
C ASP A 399 -7.25 14.94 18.52
N PRO A 400 -8.15 14.64 19.49
CA PRO A 400 -9.39 15.40 19.69
C PRO A 400 -9.16 16.89 19.99
N ALA A 401 -8.02 17.26 20.60
CA ALA A 401 -7.68 18.65 20.88
C ALA A 401 -7.41 19.46 19.61
N LYS A 402 -7.07 18.79 18.50
CA LYS A 402 -6.84 19.38 17.17
C LYS A 402 -8.03 19.25 16.24
N ARG A 403 -9.22 18.92 16.78
CA ARG A 403 -10.47 18.80 16.01
C ARG A 403 -10.72 20.05 15.20
N ARG A 404 -10.81 19.91 13.88
CA ARG A 404 -11.11 21.01 12.97
C ARG A 404 -12.62 21.22 12.92
N ARG A 405 -13.12 22.29 13.54
CA ARG A 405 -14.57 22.63 13.57
C ARG A 405 -15.06 23.16 12.22
N GLU A 406 -14.20 23.78 11.45
CA GLU A 406 -14.52 24.30 10.11
C GLU A 406 -13.49 23.76 9.11
N ARG A 407 -13.92 22.81 8.28
CA ARG A 407 -13.20 22.48 7.04
C ARG A 407 -13.85 23.24 5.90
N ALA A 408 -13.10 24.11 5.22
CA ALA A 408 -13.55 24.59 3.92
C ALA A 408 -13.69 23.40 2.99
N LEU A 409 -14.93 23.03 2.70
CA LEU A 409 -15.22 22.03 1.67
C LEU A 409 -14.71 22.61 0.35
N SER A 410 -13.67 22.04 -0.21
CA SER A 410 -13.39 22.29 -1.62
C SER A 410 -14.52 21.62 -2.41
N SER A 411 -15.35 22.43 -3.05
CA SER A 411 -16.42 21.99 -3.93
C SER A 411 -15.92 21.51 -5.29
N GLU A 412 -14.60 21.49 -5.49
CA GLU A 412 -14.02 21.07 -6.75
C GLU A 412 -14.09 19.55 -6.87
N GLU A 413 -14.97 19.09 -7.73
CA GLU A 413 -15.01 17.69 -8.16
C GLU A 413 -13.74 17.35 -8.93
N ILE A 414 -13.21 16.14 -8.70
CA ILE A 414 -12.09 15.63 -9.48
C ILE A 414 -12.60 15.41 -10.91
N PRO A 415 -11.95 16.01 -11.92
CA PRO A 415 -12.35 15.78 -13.30
C PRO A 415 -12.29 14.31 -13.67
N SER A 416 -13.23 13.87 -14.50
CA SER A 416 -13.25 12.48 -14.98
C SER A 416 -12.04 12.17 -15.86
N PRO A 417 -11.34 11.03 -15.65
CA PRO A 417 -10.28 10.59 -16.56
C PRO A 417 -10.81 10.08 -17.90
N VAL A 418 -12.13 10.07 -18.09
CA VAL A 418 -12.79 9.60 -19.32
C VAL A 418 -12.94 10.75 -20.30
N ARG A 419 -12.25 10.69 -21.42
CA ARG A 419 -12.25 11.72 -22.47
C ARG A 419 -12.81 11.20 -23.80
N ALA A 420 -13.21 12.09 -24.68
CA ALA A 420 -13.53 11.72 -26.06
C ALA A 420 -12.27 11.23 -26.80
N VAL A 421 -12.43 10.36 -27.78
CA VAL A 421 -11.31 9.93 -28.63
C VAL A 421 -10.75 11.16 -29.36
N GLY A 422 -9.44 11.39 -29.23
CA GLY A 422 -8.75 12.55 -29.78
C GLY A 422 -8.59 13.73 -28.80
N ASP A 423 -9.26 13.68 -27.62
CA ASP A 423 -9.03 14.63 -26.54
C ASP A 423 -7.93 14.08 -25.62
N GLU A 424 -6.69 14.47 -25.91
CA GLU A 424 -5.51 14.01 -25.15
C GLU A 424 -5.28 14.94 -23.94
N PRO A 425 -5.01 14.38 -22.73
CA PRO A 425 -4.68 15.20 -21.57
C PRO A 425 -3.33 15.89 -21.77
N HIS A 426 -3.25 17.13 -21.34
CA HIS A 426 -1.96 17.81 -21.28
C HIS A 426 -1.12 17.25 -20.14
N VAL A 427 0.12 16.87 -20.43
CA VAL A 427 1.08 16.39 -19.43
C VAL A 427 2.19 17.41 -19.28
N ALA A 428 2.24 18.05 -18.12
CA ALA A 428 3.31 19.00 -17.83
C ALA A 428 4.60 18.27 -17.41
N PRO A 429 5.77 18.77 -17.82
CA PRO A 429 7.04 18.24 -17.35
C PRO A 429 7.21 18.49 -15.85
N LEU A 430 7.83 17.52 -15.17
CA LEU A 430 8.28 17.68 -13.79
C LEU A 430 9.54 18.55 -13.77
N THR A 431 9.55 19.60 -12.95
CA THR A 431 10.71 20.48 -12.75
C THR A 431 11.36 20.17 -11.42
N GLU A 432 12.66 19.99 -11.40
CA GLU A 432 13.42 19.81 -10.18
C GLU A 432 13.50 21.14 -9.41
N ILE A 433 12.99 21.16 -8.18
CA ILE A 433 12.93 22.33 -7.31
C ILE A 433 13.93 22.27 -6.15
N ALA A 434 14.35 21.06 -5.82
CA ALA A 434 15.41 20.75 -4.85
C ALA A 434 16.03 19.39 -5.24
N PRO A 435 17.20 19.01 -4.72
CA PRO A 435 17.87 17.75 -5.09
C PRO A 435 16.95 16.56 -4.97
N GLY A 436 16.62 15.94 -6.12
CA GLY A 436 15.72 14.79 -6.23
C GLY A 436 14.24 15.09 -5.97
N HIS A 437 13.82 16.34 -5.78
CA HIS A 437 12.43 16.74 -5.59
C HIS A 437 11.90 17.44 -6.85
N PHE A 438 10.93 16.80 -7.49
CA PHE A 438 10.36 17.22 -8.77
C PHE A 438 8.86 17.53 -8.61
N VAL A 439 8.40 18.60 -9.25
CA VAL A 439 7.03 19.09 -9.18
C VAL A 439 6.54 19.50 -10.55
N ALA A 440 5.30 19.15 -10.89
CA ALA A 440 4.62 19.63 -12.09
C ALA A 440 4.28 21.12 -11.92
N THR A 441 4.63 21.92 -12.91
CA THR A 441 4.44 23.37 -12.88
C THR A 441 3.12 23.83 -13.47
N HIS A 442 2.31 22.87 -13.95
CA HIS A 442 1.07 23.10 -14.67
C HIS A 442 -0.13 22.52 -13.91
N ARG A 443 -1.29 23.14 -14.07
CA ARG A 443 -2.56 22.62 -13.53
C ARG A 443 -3.02 21.38 -14.33
N VAL A 444 -3.04 20.23 -13.70
CA VAL A 444 -3.51 18.99 -14.30
C VAL A 444 -5.03 18.99 -14.32
N GLY A 445 -5.62 18.71 -15.48
CA GLY A 445 -7.07 18.66 -15.63
C GLY A 445 -7.78 20.00 -15.48
N GLY A 446 -7.05 21.12 -15.42
CA GLY A 446 -7.62 22.46 -15.24
C GLY A 446 -8.03 22.82 -13.80
N ALA A 447 -7.90 21.89 -12.86
CA ALA A 447 -8.31 22.09 -11.46
C ALA A 447 -7.16 22.61 -10.57
N TYR A 448 -5.89 22.31 -10.89
CA TYR A 448 -4.69 22.69 -10.13
C TYR A 448 -3.57 23.17 -11.03
#